data_450aa8e2a392e86f2956d0bf26c48394
#
_entry.id   450aa8e2a392e86f2956d0bf26c48394
#
_cell.length_a   1.000
_cell.length_b   1.000
_cell.length_c   1.000
_cell.angle_alpha   90.00
_cell.angle_beta   90.00
_cell.angle_gamma   90.00
#
_symmetry.space_group_name_H-M   'P 1'
#
loop_
_entity.id
_entity.type
_entity.pdbx_description
1 polymer ?
#
loop_
_entity_poly.entity_id
_entity_poly.type
_entity_poly.pdbx_seq_one_letter_code
_entity_poly.pdbx_strand_id
1 'polypeptide(L)'
;MYVIIMAMLEDYHIHSEYSDDSTEKMIDQINKAISIKLDEICFTDHVDYGIKKDWDEGDIRYRGGDGIHIETMNPLANVDYPRYFKELSELQEEYKGRLVIRKGLEFGIQTITIDLFNKLYERYGDQLDFVLLSMHQIDNKEFWTQDYQTDKTQKEYNENYYREIYEAMKQYKNYSVLAHLDLLNRYDLNGIYPFDKVKDMIAEILKLAIKDNKGIELNTSSWHYGLKDSQPSRKILHLYKDLGGKIITIGSDAHSTKYLADHITDGLKILRDEIGFDEICSFDHMVPSFHKI
;
A
#
# COMPACT_ATOMS: atom_id res chain seq x y z
N MET A 1 30.04 -23.35 -12.31
CA MET A 1 29.77 -21.89 -12.45
C MET A 1 28.47 -21.62 -11.69
N TYR A 2 28.56 -21.13 -10.48
CA TYR A 2 27.35 -20.73 -9.72
C TYR A 2 26.84 -19.43 -10.37
N VAL A 3 25.68 -19.48 -10.99
CA VAL A 3 24.95 -18.28 -11.37
C VAL A 3 24.48 -17.68 -10.04
N ILE A 4 25.08 -16.59 -9.61
CA ILE A 4 24.54 -15.80 -8.52
C ILE A 4 23.29 -15.15 -9.11
N ILE A 5 22.13 -15.71 -8.82
CA ILE A 5 20.85 -15.04 -9.08
C ILE A 5 20.84 -13.88 -8.09
N MET A 6 21.05 -12.66 -8.59
CA MET A 6 20.84 -11.48 -7.76
C MET A 6 19.35 -11.40 -7.44
N ALA A 7 19.02 -11.16 -6.17
CA ALA A 7 17.64 -10.91 -5.77
C ALA A 7 17.10 -9.73 -6.57
N MET A 8 15.87 -9.86 -7.07
CA MET A 8 15.16 -8.76 -7.71
C MET A 8 14.93 -7.65 -6.67
N LEU A 9 15.29 -6.41 -7.02
CA LEU A 9 15.04 -5.25 -6.18
C LEU A 9 13.86 -4.47 -6.76
N GLU A 10 12.77 -4.46 -6.02
CA GLU A 10 11.52 -3.82 -6.41
C GLU A 10 10.95 -2.94 -5.30
N ASP A 11 10.14 -1.96 -5.68
CA ASP A 11 9.38 -1.13 -4.76
C ASP A 11 7.93 -1.03 -5.26
N TYR A 12 7.02 -1.68 -4.56
CA TYR A 12 5.63 -1.83 -4.97
C TYR A 12 4.66 -0.91 -4.23
N HIS A 13 5.19 0.18 -3.61
CA HIS A 13 4.37 1.18 -2.93
C HIS A 13 5.03 2.56 -3.01
N ILE A 14 4.66 3.34 -4.02
CA ILE A 14 5.27 4.64 -4.32
C ILE A 14 4.16 5.62 -4.70
N HIS A 15 4.24 6.84 -4.12
CA HIS A 15 3.32 7.94 -4.39
C HIS A 15 3.99 9.05 -5.19
N SER A 16 3.24 9.65 -6.10
CA SER A 16 3.68 10.75 -6.95
C SER A 16 2.84 12.01 -6.74
N GLU A 17 3.07 13.02 -7.57
CA GLU A 17 2.27 14.27 -7.57
C GLU A 17 0.78 14.05 -7.84
N TYR A 18 0.35 12.82 -8.12
CA TYR A 18 -1.07 12.44 -8.25
C TYR A 18 -1.73 12.11 -6.91
N SER A 19 -0.95 11.92 -5.85
CA SER A 19 -1.42 11.85 -4.47
C SER A 19 -1.45 13.25 -3.84
N ASP A 20 -2.44 13.53 -3.00
CA ASP A 20 -2.61 14.84 -2.34
C ASP A 20 -1.51 15.17 -1.32
N ASP A 21 -0.75 14.17 -0.88
CA ASP A 21 0.30 14.26 0.12
C ASP A 21 1.72 14.03 -0.46
N SER A 22 1.86 14.00 -1.77
CA SER A 22 3.15 13.96 -2.45
C SER A 22 3.28 15.08 -3.51
N THR A 23 4.48 15.64 -3.64
CA THR A 23 4.83 16.62 -4.70
C THR A 23 5.87 16.06 -5.67
N GLU A 24 6.28 14.80 -5.49
CA GLU A 24 7.32 14.18 -6.29
C GLU A 24 6.79 13.79 -7.67
N LYS A 25 7.49 14.23 -8.71
CA LYS A 25 7.14 13.83 -10.07
C LYS A 25 7.51 12.38 -10.33
N MET A 26 6.70 11.69 -11.12
CA MET A 26 7.00 10.31 -11.53
C MET A 26 8.39 10.20 -12.16
N ILE A 27 8.78 11.14 -13.00
CA ILE A 27 10.09 11.15 -13.67
C ILE A 27 11.25 11.22 -12.67
N ASP A 28 11.11 11.95 -11.56
CA ASP A 28 12.16 12.07 -10.53
C ASP A 28 12.29 10.77 -9.74
N GLN A 29 11.17 10.12 -9.41
CA GLN A 29 11.14 8.78 -8.80
C GLN A 29 11.79 7.73 -9.72
N ILE A 30 11.47 7.72 -11.01
CA ILE A 30 12.05 6.82 -12.00
C ILE A 30 13.58 7.01 -12.11
N ASN A 31 14.03 8.25 -12.23
CA ASN A 31 15.47 8.55 -12.30
C ASN A 31 16.19 8.11 -11.01
N LYS A 32 15.57 8.30 -9.87
CA LYS A 32 16.10 7.81 -8.59
C LYS A 32 16.15 6.28 -8.57
N ALA A 33 15.08 5.58 -8.96
CA ALA A 33 15.01 4.12 -9.04
C ALA A 33 16.15 3.54 -9.88
N ILE A 34 16.39 4.11 -11.08
CA ILE A 34 17.50 3.73 -11.95
C ILE A 34 18.84 3.96 -11.27
N SER A 35 19.03 5.12 -10.61
CA SER A 35 20.29 5.49 -9.96
C SER A 35 20.67 4.54 -8.82
N ILE A 36 19.68 3.97 -8.12
CA ILE A 36 19.85 3.00 -7.04
C ILE A 36 19.70 1.55 -7.49
N LYS A 37 19.51 1.33 -8.80
CA LYS A 37 19.46 0.02 -9.47
C LYS A 37 18.27 -0.84 -9.03
N LEU A 38 17.10 -0.26 -8.90
CA LEU A 38 15.88 -1.05 -8.84
C LEU A 38 15.61 -1.70 -10.20
N ASP A 39 15.09 -2.90 -10.19
CA ASP A 39 14.68 -3.65 -11.38
C ASP A 39 13.25 -3.28 -11.79
N GLU A 40 12.37 -3.06 -10.81
CA GLU A 40 10.96 -2.78 -11.03
C GLU A 40 10.40 -1.82 -9.95
N ILE A 41 9.46 -0.95 -10.36
CA ILE A 41 8.71 -0.07 -9.46
C ILE A 41 7.23 -0.08 -9.82
N CYS A 42 6.36 0.12 -8.84
CA CYS A 42 4.92 0.28 -9.03
C CYS A 42 4.44 1.59 -8.40
N PHE A 43 3.92 2.50 -9.21
CA PHE A 43 3.21 3.67 -8.69
C PHE A 43 1.86 3.24 -8.15
N THR A 44 1.50 3.71 -6.96
CA THR A 44 0.29 3.32 -6.23
C THR A 44 -0.37 4.53 -5.59
N ASP A 45 -0.61 5.57 -6.36
CA ASP A 45 -1.20 6.81 -5.87
C ASP A 45 -2.58 6.59 -5.23
N HIS A 46 -2.92 7.45 -4.27
CA HIS A 46 -4.08 7.29 -3.39
C HIS A 46 -5.44 7.46 -4.06
N VAL A 47 -6.38 6.59 -3.71
CA VAL A 47 -7.81 6.74 -3.93
C VAL A 47 -8.56 6.50 -2.62
N ASP A 48 -9.17 7.55 -2.04
CA ASP A 48 -9.82 7.52 -0.73
C ASP A 48 -11.24 8.09 -0.78
N TYR A 49 -12.17 7.32 -1.37
CA TYR A 49 -13.57 7.72 -1.44
C TYR A 49 -14.19 7.95 -0.06
N GLY A 50 -14.99 9.00 0.03
CA GLY A 50 -15.60 9.48 1.28
C GLY A 50 -14.80 10.57 1.98
N ILE A 51 -13.48 10.60 1.78
CA ILE A 51 -12.59 11.69 2.21
C ILE A 51 -12.29 12.62 1.03
N LYS A 52 -11.89 12.04 -0.11
CA LYS A 52 -11.52 12.74 -1.34
C LYS A 52 -12.66 12.63 -2.37
N LYS A 53 -12.78 13.66 -3.19
CA LYS A 53 -13.61 13.65 -4.42
C LYS A 53 -12.79 13.19 -5.60
N ASP A 54 -13.45 12.78 -6.67
CA ASP A 54 -12.76 12.55 -7.93
C ASP A 54 -12.25 13.88 -8.49
N TRP A 55 -11.14 13.84 -9.20
CA TRP A 55 -10.37 14.97 -9.73
C TRP A 55 -11.19 15.92 -10.61
N ASP A 56 -12.26 15.43 -11.26
CA ASP A 56 -13.16 16.18 -12.14
C ASP A 56 -14.45 16.67 -11.47
N GLU A 57 -14.61 16.42 -10.17
CA GLU A 57 -15.72 16.96 -9.39
C GLU A 57 -15.46 18.42 -8.98
N GLY A 58 -16.52 19.22 -8.92
CA GLY A 58 -16.44 20.59 -8.43
C GLY A 58 -16.17 20.70 -6.93
N ASP A 59 -15.76 21.88 -6.48
CA ASP A 59 -15.51 22.20 -5.07
C ASP A 59 -14.46 21.31 -4.38
N ILE A 60 -13.38 20.99 -5.10
CA ILE A 60 -12.23 20.29 -4.52
C ILE A 60 -11.55 21.19 -3.49
N ARG A 61 -11.37 20.66 -2.28
CA ARG A 61 -10.61 21.32 -1.22
C ARG A 61 -9.12 21.09 -1.42
N TYR A 62 -8.31 21.95 -0.81
CA TYR A 62 -6.86 21.76 -0.74
C TYR A 62 -6.49 21.37 0.69
N ARG A 63 -5.53 20.46 0.82
CA ARG A 63 -5.03 20.07 2.13
C ARG A 63 -4.33 21.28 2.76
N GLY A 64 -4.85 21.77 3.89
CA GLY A 64 -4.17 22.76 4.70
C GLY A 64 -3.12 22.10 5.57
N GLY A 65 -2.00 22.78 5.81
CA GLY A 65 -0.96 22.28 6.69
C GLY A 65 -1.50 22.03 8.11
N ASP A 66 -1.39 20.80 8.58
CA ASP A 66 -1.78 20.37 9.93
C ASP A 66 -0.57 20.24 10.88
N GLY A 67 0.61 20.69 10.42
CA GLY A 67 1.87 20.67 11.15
C GLY A 67 2.53 19.30 11.27
N ILE A 68 1.90 18.23 10.75
CA ILE A 68 2.43 16.86 10.76
C ILE A 68 2.82 16.44 9.35
N HIS A 69 2.07 16.87 8.35
CA HIS A 69 2.29 16.57 6.95
C HIS A 69 2.80 17.80 6.21
N ILE A 70 3.61 17.56 5.18
CA ILE A 70 4.12 18.61 4.31
C ILE A 70 2.94 19.44 3.81
N GLU A 71 3.05 20.76 3.93
CA GLU A 71 2.12 21.70 3.32
C GLU A 71 2.15 21.55 1.79
N THR A 72 1.46 20.54 1.29
CA THR A 72 1.27 20.43 -0.15
C THR A 72 0.06 21.27 -0.51
N MET A 73 0.21 22.15 -1.48
CA MET A 73 -0.91 22.87 -2.10
C MET A 73 -1.70 21.96 -3.05
N ASN A 74 -1.57 20.64 -2.90
CA ASN A 74 -2.23 19.68 -3.75
C ASN A 74 -3.73 19.61 -3.43
N PRO A 75 -4.57 19.43 -4.46
CA PRO A 75 -5.99 19.23 -4.25
C PRO A 75 -6.24 17.95 -3.44
N LEU A 76 -7.14 18.02 -2.49
CA LEU A 76 -7.65 16.85 -1.76
C LEU A 76 -8.63 16.10 -2.68
N ALA A 77 -8.07 15.44 -3.67
CA ALA A 77 -8.77 14.73 -4.72
C ALA A 77 -8.16 13.36 -4.96
N ASN A 78 -8.96 12.43 -5.46
CA ASN A 78 -8.47 11.18 -6.01
C ASN A 78 -7.70 11.46 -7.31
N VAL A 79 -6.93 10.48 -7.72
CA VAL A 79 -6.09 10.52 -8.93
C VAL A 79 -6.86 11.03 -10.16
N ASP A 80 -6.23 11.89 -10.96
CA ASP A 80 -6.67 12.18 -12.34
C ASP A 80 -6.36 10.95 -13.22
N TYR A 81 -7.27 9.97 -13.20
CA TYR A 81 -7.04 8.66 -13.83
C TYR A 81 -6.65 8.73 -15.31
N PRO A 82 -7.32 9.53 -16.18
CA PRO A 82 -6.94 9.64 -17.58
C PRO A 82 -5.52 10.18 -17.78
N ARG A 83 -5.12 11.17 -17.01
CA ARG A 83 -3.79 11.75 -17.07
C ARG A 83 -2.75 10.80 -16.49
N TYR A 84 -3.04 10.18 -15.35
CA TYR A 84 -2.19 9.21 -14.65
C TYR A 84 -1.82 8.02 -15.56
N PHE A 85 -2.80 7.33 -16.10
CA PHE A 85 -2.56 6.18 -16.96
C PHE A 85 -1.87 6.52 -18.27
N LYS A 86 -2.18 7.71 -18.84
CA LYS A 86 -1.50 8.20 -20.03
C LYS A 86 -0.02 8.44 -19.75
N GLU A 87 0.30 9.18 -18.70
CA GLU A 87 1.70 9.50 -18.32
C GLU A 87 2.49 8.23 -18.01
N LEU A 88 1.92 7.31 -17.22
CA LEU A 88 2.57 6.02 -16.94
C LEU A 88 2.82 5.21 -18.21
N SER A 89 1.90 5.22 -19.19
CA SER A 89 2.09 4.52 -20.46
C SER A 89 3.22 5.13 -21.29
N GLU A 90 3.34 6.45 -21.30
CA GLU A 90 4.41 7.19 -21.98
C GLU A 90 5.75 6.88 -21.30
N LEU A 91 5.81 6.89 -19.96
CA LEU A 91 7.01 6.57 -19.19
C LEU A 91 7.42 5.09 -19.32
N GLN A 92 6.47 4.15 -19.35
CA GLN A 92 6.77 2.74 -19.61
C GLN A 92 7.49 2.54 -20.97
N GLU A 93 7.04 3.22 -22.01
CA GLU A 93 7.69 3.11 -23.33
C GLU A 93 9.04 3.83 -23.36
N GLU A 94 9.16 5.02 -22.74
CA GLU A 94 10.41 5.79 -22.69
C GLU A 94 11.53 5.05 -21.94
N TYR A 95 11.18 4.37 -20.83
CA TYR A 95 12.15 3.68 -19.97
C TYR A 95 12.26 2.18 -20.21
N LYS A 96 11.64 1.67 -21.27
CA LYS A 96 11.66 0.26 -21.64
C LYS A 96 13.07 -0.31 -21.75
N GLY A 97 13.32 -1.42 -21.07
CA GLY A 97 14.62 -2.08 -20.99
C GLY A 97 15.61 -1.39 -20.04
N ARG A 98 15.22 -0.33 -19.32
CA ARG A 98 16.03 0.33 -18.29
C ARG A 98 15.45 0.15 -16.89
N LEU A 99 14.13 0.15 -16.77
CA LEU A 99 13.38 -0.05 -15.55
C LEU A 99 12.01 -0.60 -15.94
N VAL A 100 11.50 -1.56 -15.18
CA VAL A 100 10.10 -1.97 -15.30
C VAL A 100 9.26 -1.05 -14.44
N ILE A 101 8.25 -0.41 -15.06
CA ILE A 101 7.32 0.50 -14.38
C ILE A 101 5.94 -0.14 -14.42
N ARG A 102 5.27 -0.25 -13.28
CA ARG A 102 3.92 -0.81 -13.16
C ARG A 102 2.90 0.27 -12.80
N LYS A 103 1.68 0.05 -13.27
CA LYS A 103 0.52 0.92 -13.04
C LYS A 103 -0.31 0.33 -11.92
N GLY A 104 -0.22 0.92 -10.75
CA GLY A 104 -1.03 0.53 -9.60
C GLY A 104 -1.85 1.69 -9.06
N LEU A 105 -2.65 1.40 -8.06
CA LEU A 105 -3.34 2.38 -7.22
C LEU A 105 -3.42 1.82 -5.80
N GLU A 106 -3.41 2.70 -4.82
CA GLU A 106 -3.72 2.37 -3.44
C GLU A 106 -5.16 2.78 -3.12
N PHE A 107 -5.99 1.79 -2.83
CA PHE A 107 -7.41 1.95 -2.53
C PHE A 107 -7.62 2.02 -1.02
N GLY A 108 -7.83 3.21 -0.48
CA GLY A 108 -8.25 3.43 0.91
C GLY A 108 -9.75 3.11 1.07
N ILE A 109 -10.06 1.78 1.05
CA ILE A 109 -11.42 1.29 0.99
C ILE A 109 -12.12 1.38 2.35
N GLN A 110 -13.43 1.61 2.31
CA GLN A 110 -14.35 1.49 3.45
C GLN A 110 -15.53 0.62 3.02
N THR A 111 -16.17 -0.06 3.94
CA THR A 111 -17.38 -0.85 3.63
C THR A 111 -18.48 0.00 2.96
N ILE A 112 -18.56 1.28 3.32
CA ILE A 112 -19.54 2.24 2.79
C ILE A 112 -19.18 2.81 1.42
N THR A 113 -17.96 2.58 0.88
CA THR A 113 -17.51 3.14 -0.40
C THR A 113 -17.24 2.08 -1.48
N ILE A 114 -17.54 0.81 -1.21
CA ILE A 114 -17.25 -0.33 -2.09
C ILE A 114 -17.85 -0.14 -3.49
N ASP A 115 -19.07 0.39 -3.59
CA ASP A 115 -19.72 0.62 -4.89
C ASP A 115 -18.96 1.61 -5.77
N LEU A 116 -18.27 2.60 -5.16
CA LEU A 116 -17.45 3.57 -5.89
C LEU A 116 -16.18 2.88 -6.43
N PHE A 117 -15.52 2.05 -5.63
CA PHE A 117 -14.37 1.27 -6.07
C PHE A 117 -14.72 0.24 -7.14
N ASN A 118 -15.90 -0.38 -7.08
CA ASN A 118 -16.38 -1.25 -8.16
C ASN A 118 -16.51 -0.49 -9.48
N LYS A 119 -17.14 0.70 -9.47
CA LYS A 119 -17.26 1.55 -10.66
C LYS A 119 -15.91 2.02 -11.19
N LEU A 120 -14.98 2.37 -10.31
CA LEU A 120 -13.61 2.72 -10.67
C LEU A 120 -12.92 1.54 -11.38
N TYR A 121 -13.01 0.36 -10.79
CA TYR A 121 -12.39 -0.84 -11.35
C TYR A 121 -13.05 -1.28 -12.67
N GLU A 122 -14.36 -1.16 -12.83
CA GLU A 122 -15.07 -1.40 -14.08
C GLU A 122 -14.57 -0.48 -15.19
N ARG A 123 -14.18 0.77 -14.85
CA ARG A 123 -13.72 1.76 -15.82
C ARG A 123 -12.24 1.68 -16.19
N TYR A 124 -11.39 1.33 -15.22
CA TYR A 124 -9.94 1.42 -15.37
C TYR A 124 -9.17 0.14 -15.00
N GLY A 125 -9.84 -0.89 -14.55
CA GLY A 125 -9.20 -2.12 -14.05
C GLY A 125 -8.36 -2.85 -15.09
N ASP A 126 -8.69 -2.73 -16.38
CA ASP A 126 -7.93 -3.30 -17.50
C ASP A 126 -6.59 -2.59 -17.74
N GLN A 127 -6.39 -1.40 -17.16
CA GLN A 127 -5.14 -0.66 -17.21
C GLN A 127 -4.24 -0.89 -16.01
N LEU A 128 -4.74 -1.57 -14.96
CA LEU A 128 -4.02 -1.79 -13.71
C LEU A 128 -3.19 -3.07 -13.72
N ASP A 129 -1.94 -2.94 -13.34
CA ASP A 129 -1.06 -4.07 -13.05
C ASP A 129 -1.21 -4.53 -11.59
N PHE A 130 -1.54 -3.61 -10.68
CA PHE A 130 -1.52 -3.85 -9.24
C PHE A 130 -2.50 -2.96 -8.48
N VAL A 131 -3.09 -3.50 -7.41
CA VAL A 131 -3.93 -2.73 -6.48
C VAL A 131 -3.58 -3.10 -5.05
N LEU A 132 -3.17 -2.10 -4.27
CA LEU A 132 -3.08 -2.18 -2.82
C LEU A 132 -4.47 -1.94 -2.21
N LEU A 133 -4.93 -2.85 -1.37
CA LEU A 133 -6.13 -2.64 -0.56
C LEU A 133 -5.72 -2.14 0.82
N SER A 134 -6.02 -0.89 1.09
CA SER A 134 -5.67 -0.18 2.31
C SER A 134 -6.92 0.23 3.09
N MET A 135 -6.74 0.56 4.35
CA MET A 135 -7.77 1.19 5.15
C MET A 135 -7.16 2.38 5.90
N HIS A 136 -7.45 3.60 5.42
CA HIS A 136 -6.94 4.87 5.95
C HIS A 136 -7.95 5.56 6.86
N GLN A 137 -9.21 5.21 6.69
CA GLN A 137 -10.36 5.78 7.39
C GLN A 137 -11.47 4.74 7.56
N ILE A 138 -12.34 4.96 8.53
CA ILE A 138 -13.59 4.21 8.75
C ILE A 138 -14.69 5.22 9.03
N ASP A 139 -15.85 5.07 8.39
CA ASP A 139 -16.98 6.00 8.45
C ASP A 139 -16.57 7.45 8.12
N ASN A 140 -15.69 7.61 7.12
CA ASN A 140 -15.12 8.90 6.70
C ASN A 140 -14.34 9.63 7.81
N LYS A 141 -13.78 8.89 8.75
CA LYS A 141 -12.94 9.39 9.84
C LYS A 141 -11.53 8.85 9.68
N GLU A 142 -10.60 9.73 9.39
CA GLU A 142 -9.19 9.40 9.18
C GLU A 142 -8.49 9.03 10.50
N PHE A 143 -7.48 8.17 10.43
CA PHE A 143 -6.74 7.71 11.62
C PHE A 143 -5.71 8.73 12.09
N TRP A 144 -5.03 9.42 11.17
CA TRP A 144 -3.99 10.39 11.48
C TRP A 144 -4.53 11.66 12.15
N THR A 145 -5.78 12.08 11.86
CA THR A 145 -6.47 13.18 12.54
C THR A 145 -6.93 12.83 13.95
N GLN A 146 -6.92 11.55 14.31
CA GLN A 146 -7.53 10.99 15.53
C GLN A 146 -9.06 11.01 15.54
N ASP A 147 -9.73 11.43 14.47
CA ASP A 147 -11.19 11.48 14.43
C ASP A 147 -11.83 10.10 14.58
N TYR A 148 -11.19 9.08 14.02
CA TYR A 148 -11.66 7.71 14.15
C TYR A 148 -11.52 7.18 15.58
N GLN A 149 -10.41 7.49 16.26
CA GLN A 149 -10.12 7.02 17.63
C GLN A 149 -10.91 7.80 18.70
N THR A 150 -11.34 9.03 18.40
CA THR A 150 -12.07 9.90 19.35
C THR A 150 -13.31 9.21 19.89
N ASP A 151 -13.56 9.35 21.19
CA ASP A 151 -14.66 8.78 21.95
C ASP A 151 -14.71 7.23 21.97
N LYS A 152 -13.62 6.56 21.65
CA LYS A 152 -13.49 5.10 21.71
C LYS A 152 -12.32 4.68 22.60
N THR A 153 -12.46 3.54 23.25
CA THR A 153 -11.34 2.88 23.92
C THR A 153 -10.38 2.27 22.89
N GLN A 154 -9.12 2.08 23.29
CA GLN A 154 -8.12 1.41 22.45
C GLN A 154 -8.60 0.06 21.90
N LYS A 155 -9.30 -0.70 22.73
CA LYS A 155 -9.90 -1.97 22.33
C LYS A 155 -10.94 -1.78 21.22
N GLU A 156 -11.88 -0.87 21.40
CA GLU A 156 -12.97 -0.64 20.46
C GLU A 156 -12.47 -0.26 19.08
N TYR A 157 -11.59 0.73 18.98
CA TYR A 157 -11.13 1.16 17.65
C TYR A 157 -10.19 0.13 17.00
N ASN A 158 -9.33 -0.61 17.75
CA ASN A 158 -8.48 -1.64 17.17
C ASN A 158 -9.29 -2.87 16.72
N GLU A 159 -10.21 -3.38 17.52
CA GLU A 159 -11.04 -4.53 17.13
C GLU A 159 -11.97 -4.18 15.97
N ASN A 160 -12.52 -2.95 15.93
CA ASN A 160 -13.34 -2.51 14.82
C ASN A 160 -12.52 -2.33 13.53
N TYR A 161 -11.29 -1.84 13.60
CA TYR A 161 -10.39 -1.71 12.45
C TYR A 161 -10.20 -3.04 11.71
N TYR A 162 -9.84 -4.10 12.39
CA TYR A 162 -9.68 -5.41 11.76
C TYR A 162 -11.02 -6.01 11.29
N ARG A 163 -12.13 -5.71 11.98
CA ARG A 163 -13.45 -6.14 11.54
C ARG A 163 -13.84 -5.47 10.21
N GLU A 164 -13.60 -4.17 10.08
CA GLU A 164 -13.87 -3.42 8.86
C GLU A 164 -13.03 -3.91 7.68
N ILE A 165 -11.75 -4.21 7.89
CA ILE A 165 -10.92 -4.85 6.85
C ILE A 165 -11.54 -6.17 6.40
N TYR A 166 -11.92 -7.02 7.34
CA TYR A 166 -12.53 -8.32 7.01
C TYR A 166 -13.84 -8.17 6.22
N GLU A 167 -14.71 -7.25 6.65
CA GLU A 167 -15.99 -7.01 5.97
C GLU A 167 -15.81 -6.37 4.58
N ALA A 168 -14.84 -5.47 4.42
CA ALA A 168 -14.49 -4.91 3.11
C ALA A 168 -13.98 -6.01 2.17
N MET A 169 -13.07 -6.85 2.62
CA MET A 169 -12.53 -7.98 1.84
C MET A 169 -13.58 -9.02 1.42
N LYS A 170 -14.62 -9.21 2.21
CA LYS A 170 -15.74 -10.11 1.83
C LYS A 170 -16.50 -9.58 0.63
N GLN A 171 -16.63 -8.27 0.51
CA GLN A 171 -17.47 -7.61 -0.48
C GLN A 171 -16.66 -7.14 -1.70
N TYR A 172 -15.38 -6.81 -1.53
CA TYR A 172 -14.50 -6.32 -2.60
C TYR A 172 -13.38 -7.32 -2.91
N LYS A 173 -13.20 -7.67 -4.19
CA LYS A 173 -12.25 -8.70 -4.62
C LYS A 173 -11.20 -8.20 -5.63
N ASN A 174 -11.34 -6.98 -6.13
CA ASN A 174 -10.49 -6.47 -7.20
C ASN A 174 -9.26 -5.76 -6.62
N TYR A 175 -8.43 -6.50 -5.88
CA TYR A 175 -7.15 -6.04 -5.34
C TYR A 175 -6.09 -7.14 -5.46
N SER A 176 -4.83 -6.79 -5.30
CA SER A 176 -3.69 -7.72 -5.36
C SER A 176 -3.26 -8.17 -3.97
N VAL A 177 -2.97 -7.23 -3.10
CA VAL A 177 -2.52 -7.48 -1.72
C VAL A 177 -3.14 -6.48 -0.75
N LEU A 178 -3.16 -6.85 0.54
CA LEU A 178 -3.46 -5.94 1.65
C LEU A 178 -2.21 -5.12 1.96
N ALA A 179 -2.30 -3.81 1.91
CA ALA A 179 -1.23 -2.91 2.30
C ALA A 179 -1.14 -2.80 3.84
N HIS A 180 0.06 -2.56 4.35
CA HIS A 180 0.35 -2.19 5.76
C HIS A 180 -0.76 -2.59 6.76
N LEU A 181 -1.09 -3.88 6.83
CA LEU A 181 -2.28 -4.45 7.47
C LEU A 181 -2.54 -3.98 8.91
N ASP A 182 -1.54 -3.52 9.62
CA ASP A 182 -1.65 -2.96 10.97
C ASP A 182 -1.34 -1.44 11.02
N LEU A 183 -1.76 -0.70 9.98
CA LEU A 183 -1.53 0.74 9.82
C LEU A 183 -1.95 1.56 11.04
N LEU A 184 -3.04 1.18 11.71
CA LEU A 184 -3.55 1.89 12.88
C LEU A 184 -2.50 2.03 14.00
N ASN A 185 -1.52 1.10 14.08
CA ASN A 185 -0.41 1.19 15.04
C ASN A 185 0.44 2.45 14.87
N ARG A 186 0.51 3.01 13.66
CA ARG A 186 1.23 4.26 13.34
C ARG A 186 0.61 5.47 14.04
N TYR A 187 -0.69 5.43 14.24
CA TYR A 187 -1.52 6.54 14.73
C TYR A 187 -2.13 6.28 16.11
N ASP A 188 -1.77 5.18 16.77
CA ASP A 188 -2.30 4.83 18.10
C ASP A 188 -1.51 5.54 19.20
N LEU A 189 -2.03 6.65 19.69
CA LEU A 189 -1.41 7.46 20.77
C LEU A 189 -1.33 6.71 22.11
N ASN A 190 -2.10 5.63 22.28
CA ASN A 190 -2.04 4.76 23.46
C ASN A 190 -0.97 3.66 23.34
N GLY A 191 -0.19 3.67 22.25
CA GLY A 191 0.80 2.65 21.93
C GLY A 191 0.20 1.45 21.20
N ILE A 192 1.07 0.51 20.81
CA ILE A 192 0.66 -0.64 20.00
C ILE A 192 -0.32 -1.54 20.78
N TYR A 193 -1.51 -1.75 20.22
CA TYR A 193 -2.48 -2.68 20.79
C TYR A 193 -1.96 -4.13 20.75
N PRO A 194 -2.05 -4.91 21.85
CA PRO A 194 -1.44 -6.23 21.91
C PRO A 194 -1.95 -7.18 20.83
N PHE A 195 -1.04 -7.71 20.01
CA PHE A 195 -1.35 -8.67 18.94
C PHE A 195 -2.23 -9.84 19.39
N ASP A 196 -1.97 -10.40 20.58
CA ASP A 196 -2.73 -11.56 21.10
C ASP A 196 -4.22 -11.25 21.33
N LYS A 197 -4.61 -9.97 21.41
CA LYS A 197 -6.00 -9.56 21.54
C LYS A 197 -6.78 -9.57 20.21
N VAL A 198 -6.07 -9.44 19.10
CA VAL A 198 -6.62 -9.36 17.74
C VAL A 198 -6.15 -10.48 16.82
N LYS A 199 -5.31 -11.38 17.32
CA LYS A 199 -4.70 -12.48 16.54
C LYS A 199 -5.72 -13.30 15.77
N ASP A 200 -6.84 -13.67 16.39
CA ASP A 200 -7.87 -14.50 15.75
C ASP A 200 -8.55 -13.75 14.61
N MET A 201 -8.82 -12.45 14.79
CA MET A 201 -9.39 -11.60 13.73
C MET A 201 -8.41 -11.44 12.55
N ILE A 202 -7.14 -11.19 12.85
CA ILE A 202 -6.08 -11.12 11.84
C ILE A 202 -5.95 -12.46 11.11
N ALA A 203 -6.01 -13.58 11.83
CA ALA A 203 -5.98 -14.91 11.21
C ALA A 203 -7.12 -15.13 10.21
N GLU A 204 -8.33 -14.67 10.50
CA GLU A 204 -9.46 -14.77 9.57
C GLU A 204 -9.27 -13.88 8.32
N ILE A 205 -8.72 -12.68 8.48
CA ILE A 205 -8.33 -11.80 7.37
C ILE A 205 -7.31 -12.50 6.47
N LEU A 206 -6.25 -13.04 7.05
CA LEU A 206 -5.17 -13.71 6.31
C LEU A 206 -5.65 -14.98 5.62
N LYS A 207 -6.49 -15.78 6.27
CA LYS A 207 -7.14 -16.96 5.64
C LYS A 207 -8.01 -16.56 4.46
N LEU A 208 -8.76 -15.47 4.58
CA LEU A 208 -9.61 -14.96 3.49
C LEU A 208 -8.75 -14.48 2.32
N ALA A 209 -7.66 -13.74 2.57
CA ALA A 209 -6.72 -13.33 1.54
C ALA A 209 -6.13 -14.55 0.80
N ILE A 210 -5.65 -15.56 1.53
CA ILE A 210 -5.10 -16.79 0.96
C ILE A 210 -6.14 -17.54 0.13
N LYS A 211 -7.35 -17.69 0.64
CA LYS A 211 -8.47 -18.35 -0.06
C LYS A 211 -8.80 -17.66 -1.38
N ASP A 212 -8.76 -16.34 -1.41
CA ASP A 212 -9.10 -15.52 -2.56
C ASP A 212 -7.90 -15.33 -3.53
N ASN A 213 -6.77 -16.04 -3.30
CA ASN A 213 -5.51 -15.87 -4.02
C ASN A 213 -4.99 -14.44 -3.99
N LYS A 214 -5.12 -13.78 -2.85
CA LYS A 214 -4.58 -12.46 -2.55
C LYS A 214 -3.42 -12.57 -1.59
N GLY A 215 -2.61 -11.50 -1.53
CA GLY A 215 -1.45 -11.44 -0.66
C GLY A 215 -1.52 -10.36 0.41
N ILE A 216 -0.36 -10.13 1.00
CA ILE A 216 -0.09 -9.00 1.88
C ILE A 216 1.17 -8.28 1.42
N GLU A 217 1.31 -7.04 1.81
CA GLU A 217 2.52 -6.26 1.66
C GLU A 217 3.41 -6.39 2.90
N LEU A 218 4.74 -6.33 2.75
CA LEU A 218 5.65 -5.82 3.76
C LEU A 218 5.97 -4.36 3.42
N ASN A 219 5.44 -3.44 4.22
CA ASN A 219 5.67 -2.00 4.08
C ASN A 219 6.82 -1.58 4.99
N THR A 220 7.82 -0.90 4.41
CA THR A 220 9.03 -0.50 5.11
C THR A 220 8.99 0.92 5.67
N SER A 221 7.94 1.71 5.37
CA SER A 221 7.81 3.08 5.89
C SER A 221 7.69 3.15 7.42
N SER A 222 7.33 2.04 8.06
CA SER A 222 7.24 1.94 9.51
C SER A 222 8.47 2.48 10.24
N TRP A 223 9.67 2.20 9.72
CA TRP A 223 10.93 2.69 10.31
C TRP A 223 11.08 4.19 10.16
N HIS A 224 10.67 4.73 9.02
CA HIS A 224 10.62 6.17 8.76
C HIS A 224 9.68 6.89 9.75
N TYR A 225 8.55 6.28 10.06
CA TYR A 225 7.58 6.79 11.06
C TYR A 225 7.98 6.45 12.51
N GLY A 226 9.14 5.89 12.74
CA GLY A 226 9.68 5.63 14.07
C GLY A 226 9.12 4.39 14.77
N LEU A 227 8.41 3.53 14.07
CA LEU A 227 8.02 2.22 14.60
C LEU A 227 9.26 1.32 14.69
N LYS A 228 9.24 0.37 15.65
CA LYS A 228 10.36 -0.55 15.88
C LYS A 228 10.25 -1.85 15.07
N ASP A 229 9.17 -2.02 14.34
CA ASP A 229 8.86 -3.22 13.55
C ASP A 229 8.34 -2.83 12.16
N SER A 230 8.29 -3.78 11.24
CA SER A 230 7.68 -3.61 9.92
C SER A 230 6.15 -3.42 10.02
N GLN A 231 5.53 -3.00 8.94
CA GLN A 231 4.09 -3.03 8.76
C GLN A 231 3.72 -3.97 7.58
N PRO A 232 2.99 -5.07 7.85
CA PRO A 232 2.59 -5.50 9.18
C PRO A 232 3.76 -5.99 10.03
N SER A 233 3.53 -6.07 11.35
CA SER A 233 4.52 -6.53 12.30
C SER A 233 4.99 -7.96 12.00
N ARG A 234 6.23 -8.32 12.41
CA ARG A 234 6.78 -9.68 12.25
C ARG A 234 5.83 -10.76 12.76
N LYS A 235 5.06 -10.52 13.81
CA LYS A 235 4.06 -11.47 14.32
C LYS A 235 2.98 -11.78 13.30
N ILE A 236 2.53 -10.78 12.55
CA ILE A 236 1.53 -10.96 11.47
C ILE A 236 2.17 -11.68 10.29
N LEU A 237 3.40 -11.33 9.91
CA LEU A 237 4.13 -11.99 8.83
C LEU A 237 4.35 -13.49 9.13
N HIS A 238 4.76 -13.85 10.36
CA HIS A 238 4.85 -15.24 10.78
C HIS A 238 3.51 -15.95 10.71
N LEU A 239 2.44 -15.33 11.22
CA LEU A 239 1.10 -15.90 11.16
C LEU A 239 0.65 -16.14 9.71
N TYR A 240 0.93 -15.20 8.80
CA TYR A 240 0.63 -15.35 7.38
C TYR A 240 1.38 -16.54 6.74
N LYS A 241 2.68 -16.66 7.03
CA LYS A 241 3.51 -17.79 6.58
C LYS A 241 2.98 -19.12 7.13
N ASP A 242 2.69 -19.19 8.43
CA ASP A 242 2.19 -20.39 9.12
C ASP A 242 0.83 -20.85 8.56
N LEU A 243 -0.03 -19.90 8.13
CA LEU A 243 -1.31 -20.18 7.47
C LEU A 243 -1.17 -20.61 6.01
N GLY A 244 0.06 -20.63 5.46
CA GLY A 244 0.34 -21.04 4.10
C GLY A 244 0.28 -19.90 3.07
N GLY A 245 0.36 -18.65 3.51
CA GLY A 245 0.46 -17.48 2.63
C GLY A 245 1.73 -17.52 1.78
N LYS A 246 1.60 -17.11 0.51
CA LYS A 246 2.71 -17.16 -0.47
C LYS A 246 2.90 -15.84 -1.21
N ILE A 247 1.82 -15.12 -1.47
CA ILE A 247 1.85 -13.87 -2.22
C ILE A 247 2.23 -12.75 -1.25
N ILE A 248 3.43 -12.23 -1.40
CA ILE A 248 3.92 -11.11 -0.60
C ILE A 248 4.69 -10.13 -1.48
N THR A 249 4.38 -8.84 -1.37
CA THR A 249 5.10 -7.74 -2.01
C THR A 249 5.89 -6.97 -0.96
N ILE A 250 6.77 -6.11 -1.42
CA ILE A 250 7.50 -5.18 -0.57
C ILE A 250 7.38 -3.77 -1.12
N GLY A 251 7.14 -2.79 -0.25
CA GLY A 251 6.99 -1.39 -0.65
C GLY A 251 7.53 -0.42 0.40
N SER A 252 8.06 0.71 -0.09
CA SER A 252 8.61 1.76 0.78
C SER A 252 7.57 2.80 1.22
N ASP A 253 6.42 2.86 0.54
CA ASP A 253 5.38 3.88 0.78
C ASP A 253 5.97 5.30 0.64
N ALA A 254 6.84 5.44 -0.39
CA ALA A 254 7.64 6.65 -0.58
C ALA A 254 6.79 7.77 -1.20
N HIS A 255 6.69 8.88 -0.48
CA HIS A 255 6.07 10.13 -0.94
C HIS A 255 7.11 11.15 -1.44
N SER A 256 8.37 10.74 -1.50
CA SER A 256 9.47 11.53 -2.07
C SER A 256 10.64 10.64 -2.47
N THR A 257 11.45 11.11 -3.42
CA THR A 257 12.67 10.42 -3.87
C THR A 257 13.65 10.09 -2.74
N LYS A 258 13.58 10.82 -1.64
CA LYS A 258 14.40 10.56 -0.44
C LYS A 258 14.14 9.19 0.17
N TYR A 259 12.88 8.75 0.15
CA TYR A 259 12.42 7.54 0.81
C TYR A 259 12.19 6.39 -0.17
N LEU A 260 12.40 6.60 -1.47
CA LEU A 260 12.28 5.55 -2.46
C LEU A 260 13.21 4.39 -2.13
N ALA A 261 12.65 3.21 -2.03
CA ALA A 261 13.29 1.95 -1.63
C ALA A 261 13.97 2.00 -0.24
N ASP A 262 13.55 2.93 0.62
CA ASP A 262 14.07 3.01 1.98
C ASP A 262 13.78 1.71 2.74
N HIS A 263 14.81 1.12 3.36
CA HIS A 263 14.74 -0.15 4.06
C HIS A 263 14.23 -1.39 3.27
N ILE A 264 14.07 -1.33 1.94
CA ILE A 264 13.67 -2.51 1.13
C ILE A 264 14.63 -3.68 1.35
N THR A 265 15.95 -3.44 1.30
CA THR A 265 16.94 -4.50 1.51
C THR A 265 16.84 -5.12 2.91
N ASP A 266 16.51 -4.34 3.94
CA ASP A 266 16.32 -4.84 5.30
C ASP A 266 15.01 -5.64 5.41
N GLY A 267 13.94 -5.18 4.75
CA GLY A 267 12.68 -5.90 4.65
C GLY A 267 12.85 -7.27 3.96
N LEU A 268 13.61 -7.33 2.86
CA LEU A 268 13.93 -8.61 2.17
C LEU A 268 14.69 -9.58 3.09
N LYS A 269 15.63 -9.08 3.89
CA LYS A 269 16.33 -9.92 4.89
C LYS A 269 15.38 -10.45 5.96
N ILE A 270 14.46 -9.61 6.44
CA ILE A 270 13.43 -10.03 7.40
C ILE A 270 12.57 -11.13 6.79
N LEU A 271 12.05 -10.93 5.57
CA LEU A 271 11.24 -11.93 4.88
C LEU A 271 11.97 -13.26 4.73
N ARG A 272 13.22 -13.21 4.28
CA ARG A 272 14.02 -14.42 4.02
C ARG A 272 14.56 -15.07 5.31
N ASP A 273 15.28 -14.30 6.13
CA ASP A 273 16.10 -14.84 7.20
C ASP A 273 15.32 -15.05 8.51
N GLU A 274 14.27 -14.24 8.75
CA GLU A 274 13.47 -14.33 9.97
C GLU A 274 12.13 -15.04 9.72
N ILE A 275 11.39 -14.68 8.65
CA ILE A 275 10.05 -15.24 8.39
C ILE A 275 10.12 -16.52 7.57
N GLY A 276 11.13 -16.66 6.68
CA GLY A 276 11.34 -17.86 5.88
C GLY A 276 10.59 -17.85 4.55
N PHE A 277 10.40 -16.69 3.92
CA PHE A 277 10.00 -16.60 2.53
C PHE A 277 11.20 -16.79 1.62
N ASP A 278 11.06 -17.61 0.59
CA ASP A 278 12.09 -17.80 -0.45
C ASP A 278 11.87 -16.88 -1.67
N GLU A 279 10.68 -16.29 -1.75
CA GLU A 279 10.21 -15.51 -2.90
C GLU A 279 9.33 -14.35 -2.46
N ILE A 280 9.37 -13.26 -3.26
CA ILE A 280 8.41 -12.15 -3.24
C ILE A 280 7.69 -12.12 -4.60
N CYS A 281 6.69 -11.24 -4.74
CA CYS A 281 5.88 -11.17 -5.96
C CYS A 281 5.90 -9.78 -6.57
N SER A 282 6.16 -9.71 -7.86
CA SER A 282 5.75 -8.60 -8.73
C SER A 282 4.41 -8.92 -9.40
N PHE A 283 3.78 -7.92 -10.01
CA PHE A 283 2.49 -8.07 -10.66
C PHE A 283 2.47 -7.48 -12.08
N ASP A 284 1.74 -8.15 -12.96
CA ASP A 284 1.44 -7.69 -14.31
C ASP A 284 -0.04 -8.01 -14.61
N HIS A 285 -0.85 -6.98 -14.93
CA HIS A 285 -2.29 -7.14 -15.15
C HIS A 285 -2.98 -7.92 -14.02
N MET A 286 -2.70 -7.58 -12.75
CA MET A 286 -3.22 -8.20 -11.53
C MET A 286 -2.79 -9.67 -11.32
N VAL A 287 -1.82 -10.17 -12.09
CA VAL A 287 -1.32 -11.55 -12.00
C VAL A 287 0.06 -11.56 -11.35
N PRO A 288 0.25 -12.31 -10.24
CA PRO A 288 1.54 -12.36 -9.54
C PRO A 288 2.58 -13.20 -10.28
N SER A 289 3.82 -12.71 -10.28
CA SER A 289 5.03 -13.44 -10.67
C SER A 289 5.97 -13.56 -9.49
N PHE A 290 6.58 -14.73 -9.27
CA PHE A 290 7.39 -15.01 -8.08
C PHE A 290 8.88 -14.87 -8.39
N HIS A 291 9.62 -14.19 -7.52
CA HIS A 291 11.03 -13.90 -7.62
C HIS A 291 11.78 -14.32 -6.37
N LYS A 292 12.92 -15.00 -6.51
CA LYS A 292 13.79 -15.40 -5.39
C LYS A 292 14.40 -14.20 -4.69
N ILE A 293 14.50 -14.28 -3.34
CA ILE A 293 15.12 -13.26 -2.49
C ILE A 293 16.27 -13.82 -1.67
#